data_57ae70df67e5db011909768c169feaa9
#
_entry.id   57ae70df67e5db011909768c169feaa9
#
_cell.length_a   1.000
_cell.length_b   1.000
_cell.length_c   1.000
_cell.angle_alpha   90.00
_cell.angle_beta   90.00
_cell.angle_gamma   90.00
#
_symmetry.space_group_name_H-M   'P 1'
#
loop_
_entity.id
_entity.type
_entity.pdbx_description
1 polymer ?
#
loop_
_entity_poly.entity_id
_entity_poly.type
_entity_poly.pdbx_seq_one_letter_code
_entity_poly.pdbx_strand_id
1 'polypeptide(L)'
;AYYDDLKIWTNTFSDSDAQGPNIGSGIHVPDPVYKATFETTTGLQIIGGGSFVTDDNSAFGTVFKNIPGGMRQNYLLLPEDVMSHSAETKEMSIGMWVNAKDAGISSTYMWSPLFSAHGRAPGIAGTANTDNWPMFALYVRGTLQLNNAGWCNFDDAQNVNGTNALYHDATDWLADHGWHYYTVTLTATSAKVYMDGELKNEWQVAGTGDNNTIEGAFIYGANYKYITLGGNQAFDWGDPDPGFMFDDFAVYNKELSPEQIKQIMEDKTLALPTPVYINTFEEGTGDAKIVGSGKIVSVEDKGFGQIFQNVAGSKGTNYLMLPQDALSHSVESQEVSISVWVNAKNAGASDDYRYSPLFTAYGNEPSAGSENIWPLFVLQSRGLAQINCNGWTDFTAAQNEKGVNTVYCSEYAADGIVCEEDWLKDHEWHLYTAVLTSTTCKIYIDGEVANSWTVSGSGDGNTISGIFTNGADLKYISLGGNQAWTWADPDPGFMFDDIAIYNKALTIDEIQAIMKKKKN
;
A
#
# COMPACT_ATOMS: atom_id res chain seq x y z
N ALA A 1 -32.01 4.36 -18.22
CA ALA A 1 -31.18 3.34 -17.61
C ALA A 1 -31.43 2.04 -18.38
N TYR A 2 -30.43 1.52 -19.04
CA TYR A 2 -30.45 0.18 -19.64
C TYR A 2 -29.93 -0.77 -18.56
N TYR A 3 -30.74 -1.76 -18.17
CA TYR A 3 -30.31 -2.90 -17.36
C TYR A 3 -30.03 -4.04 -18.34
N ASP A 4 -28.76 -4.34 -18.53
CA ASP A 4 -28.31 -5.51 -19.27
C ASP A 4 -27.96 -6.60 -18.23
N ASP A 5 -28.43 -7.82 -18.45
CA ASP A 5 -28.17 -9.01 -17.64
C ASP A 5 -28.73 -9.09 -16.21
N LEU A 6 -30.03 -8.83 -16.03
CA LEU A 6 -30.71 -9.27 -14.80
C LEU A 6 -30.80 -10.80 -14.76
N LYS A 7 -29.96 -11.46 -13.96
CA LYS A 7 -30.07 -12.89 -13.65
C LYS A 7 -30.79 -13.11 -12.34
N ILE A 8 -31.93 -13.80 -12.40
CA ILE A 8 -32.67 -14.23 -11.21
C ILE A 8 -32.26 -15.67 -10.89
N TRP A 9 -31.71 -15.87 -9.70
CA TRP A 9 -31.29 -17.18 -9.21
C TRP A 9 -32.32 -17.71 -8.22
N THR A 10 -32.66 -18.99 -8.33
CA THR A 10 -33.62 -19.68 -7.46
C THR A 10 -32.99 -20.44 -6.30
N ASN A 11 -31.68 -20.48 -6.23
CA ASN A 11 -30.91 -21.16 -5.18
C ASN A 11 -30.20 -20.13 -4.28
N THR A 12 -30.02 -20.48 -3.02
CA THR A 12 -29.15 -19.72 -2.11
C THR A 12 -27.70 -19.84 -2.59
N PHE A 13 -27.05 -18.70 -2.81
CA PHE A 13 -25.63 -18.67 -3.07
C PHE A 13 -24.86 -19.00 -1.79
N SER A 14 -23.81 -19.82 -1.92
CA SER A 14 -22.71 -19.82 -0.97
C SER A 14 -21.78 -18.63 -1.27
N ASP A 15 -20.99 -18.17 -0.30
CA ASP A 15 -19.99 -17.13 -0.55
C ASP A 15 -19.01 -17.50 -1.69
N SER A 16 -18.83 -18.81 -1.96
CA SER A 16 -18.05 -19.30 -3.10
C SER A 16 -18.73 -19.10 -4.46
N ASP A 17 -20.05 -18.98 -4.50
CA ASP A 17 -20.81 -18.80 -5.74
C ASP A 17 -20.92 -17.33 -6.17
N ALA A 18 -20.74 -16.41 -5.20
CA ALA A 18 -20.71 -14.98 -5.46
C ALA A 18 -19.35 -14.51 -6.01
N GLN A 19 -18.32 -15.33 -5.86
CA GLN A 19 -17.02 -15.08 -6.46
C GLN A 19 -17.04 -15.60 -7.90
N GLY A 20 -16.88 -14.71 -8.86
CA GLY A 20 -16.59 -15.09 -10.25
C GLY A 20 -15.36 -16.00 -10.32
N PRO A 21 -15.03 -16.58 -11.48
CA PRO A 21 -13.92 -17.51 -11.57
C PRO A 21 -12.67 -16.91 -10.94
N ASN A 22 -12.10 -17.64 -9.97
CA ASN A 22 -10.88 -17.30 -9.24
C ASN A 22 -9.76 -16.93 -10.22
N ILE A 23 -9.56 -15.65 -10.45
CA ILE A 23 -8.43 -15.12 -11.19
C ILE A 23 -7.52 -14.42 -10.16
N GLY A 24 -6.59 -15.20 -9.64
CA GLY A 24 -5.54 -14.73 -8.74
C GLY A 24 -5.78 -15.12 -7.27
N SER A 25 -4.73 -15.56 -6.61
CA SER A 25 -4.65 -15.91 -5.19
C SER A 25 -4.71 -14.68 -4.26
N GLY A 26 -5.48 -13.65 -4.60
CA GLY A 26 -5.66 -12.46 -3.78
C GLY A 26 -6.64 -12.73 -2.64
N ILE A 27 -6.22 -12.42 -1.41
CA ILE A 27 -7.09 -12.43 -0.23
C ILE A 27 -8.11 -11.30 -0.40
N HIS A 28 -9.38 -11.65 -0.53
CA HIS A 28 -10.45 -10.65 -0.61
C HIS A 28 -10.77 -10.14 0.81
N VAL A 29 -10.52 -8.87 1.05
CA VAL A 29 -10.96 -8.17 2.26
C VAL A 29 -12.36 -7.61 2.01
N PRO A 30 -13.35 -7.90 2.88
CA PRO A 30 -14.68 -7.32 2.71
C PRO A 30 -14.65 -5.80 2.91
N ASP A 31 -15.57 -5.10 2.25
CA ASP A 31 -15.74 -3.67 2.48
C ASP A 31 -16.19 -3.39 3.92
N PRO A 32 -15.59 -2.42 4.62
CA PRO A 32 -16.05 -2.02 5.94
C PRO A 32 -17.43 -1.35 5.87
N VAL A 33 -18.27 -1.61 6.85
CA VAL A 33 -19.56 -0.91 6.99
C VAL A 33 -19.40 0.52 7.53
N TYR A 34 -18.28 0.78 8.17
CA TYR A 34 -17.83 2.11 8.58
C TYR A 34 -16.31 2.22 8.50
N LYS A 35 -15.80 3.33 7.99
CA LYS A 35 -14.37 3.63 7.95
C LYS A 35 -14.11 5.12 8.21
N ALA A 36 -13.13 5.41 9.07
CA ALA A 36 -12.58 6.74 9.31
C ALA A 36 -11.06 6.72 9.12
N THR A 37 -10.59 7.32 8.04
CA THR A 37 -9.16 7.44 7.70
C THR A 37 -8.54 8.74 8.22
N PHE A 38 -9.35 9.61 8.83
CA PHE A 38 -9.01 10.95 9.31
C PHE A 38 -8.49 11.95 8.28
N GLU A 39 -8.30 11.55 7.03
CA GLU A 39 -8.05 12.47 5.91
C GLU A 39 -9.26 13.39 5.66
N THR A 40 -10.43 12.93 6.06
CA THR A 40 -11.66 13.72 6.15
C THR A 40 -12.25 13.60 7.54
N THR A 41 -12.76 14.71 8.08
CA THR A 41 -13.28 14.78 9.45
C THR A 41 -14.81 14.85 9.53
N THR A 42 -15.50 14.61 8.41
CA THR A 42 -16.96 14.68 8.34
C THR A 42 -17.61 13.65 9.26
N GLY A 43 -18.49 14.09 10.13
CA GLY A 43 -19.21 13.23 11.09
C GLY A 43 -18.42 12.88 12.35
N LEU A 44 -17.18 13.35 12.49
CA LEU A 44 -16.34 13.14 13.66
C LEU A 44 -16.37 14.37 14.57
N GLN A 45 -16.41 14.15 15.88
CA GLN A 45 -16.40 15.23 16.87
C GLN A 45 -15.28 15.01 17.90
N ILE A 46 -14.34 15.92 17.96
CA ILE A 46 -13.32 15.93 19.02
C ILE A 46 -13.95 16.50 20.29
N ILE A 47 -13.83 15.76 21.39
CA ILE A 47 -14.17 16.22 22.73
C ILE A 47 -12.87 16.47 23.48
N GLY A 48 -12.77 17.62 24.10
CA GLY A 48 -11.56 18.02 24.83
C GLY A 48 -10.45 18.55 23.94
N GLY A 49 -9.22 18.17 24.24
CA GLY A 49 -8.02 18.80 23.68
C GLY A 49 -7.35 18.05 22.53
N GLY A 50 -7.92 16.98 22.01
CA GLY A 50 -7.36 16.24 20.87
C GLY A 50 -7.34 17.05 19.58
N SER A 51 -6.60 16.59 18.58
CA SER A 51 -6.48 17.24 17.27
C SER A 51 -6.19 16.24 16.14
N PHE A 52 -6.50 16.63 14.91
CA PHE A 52 -5.99 15.94 13.73
C PHE A 52 -4.63 16.55 13.36
N VAL A 53 -3.62 15.72 13.19
CA VAL A 53 -2.25 16.12 12.89
C VAL A 53 -1.67 15.26 11.77
N THR A 54 -0.70 15.77 11.03
CA THR A 54 0.05 14.97 10.06
C THR A 54 1.11 14.17 10.80
N ASP A 55 1.15 12.85 10.57
CA ASP A 55 2.19 11.99 11.13
C ASP A 55 3.50 12.11 10.37
N ASP A 56 4.63 11.91 11.07
CA ASP A 56 5.96 11.95 10.44
C ASP A 56 6.16 10.77 9.48
N ASN A 57 5.45 9.66 9.70
CA ASN A 57 5.41 8.54 8.77
C ASN A 57 4.32 8.77 7.73
N SER A 58 4.73 9.01 6.49
CA SER A 58 3.83 9.32 5.37
C SER A 58 2.78 8.25 5.07
N ALA A 59 2.98 7.01 5.52
CA ALA A 59 1.98 5.95 5.39
C ALA A 59 0.69 6.25 6.16
N PHE A 60 0.77 7.05 7.23
CA PHE A 60 -0.37 7.35 8.09
C PHE A 60 -1.05 8.70 7.76
N GLY A 61 -0.39 9.62 7.04
CA GLY A 61 -1.01 10.88 6.62
C GLY A 61 -1.56 11.70 7.78
N THR A 62 -2.85 11.99 7.76
CA THR A 62 -3.54 12.69 8.85
C THR A 62 -4.07 11.69 9.88
N VAL A 63 -3.71 11.85 11.14
CA VAL A 63 -4.08 10.98 12.25
C VAL A 63 -4.84 11.74 13.32
N PHE A 64 -5.71 11.08 14.08
CA PHE A 64 -6.27 11.65 15.30
C PHE A 64 -5.28 11.46 16.44
N LYS A 65 -4.84 12.57 17.04
CA LYS A 65 -3.98 12.61 18.22
C LYS A 65 -4.79 13.00 19.44
N ASN A 66 -4.88 12.11 20.42
CA ASN A 66 -5.51 12.39 21.70
C ASN A 66 -4.53 13.07 22.67
N ILE A 67 -5.03 13.61 23.76
CA ILE A 67 -4.23 14.21 24.84
C ILE A 67 -4.29 13.33 26.07
N PRO A 68 -3.13 13.00 26.69
CA PRO A 68 -3.10 12.19 27.90
C PRO A 68 -3.62 12.95 29.11
N GLY A 69 -4.14 12.20 30.06
CA GLY A 69 -4.61 12.73 31.35
C GLY A 69 -6.09 13.11 31.36
N GLY A 70 -6.60 13.38 32.53
CA GLY A 70 -8.05 13.47 32.71
C GLY A 70 -8.73 12.11 32.72
N MET A 71 -10.04 12.11 32.91
CA MET A 71 -10.92 10.96 32.71
C MET A 71 -12.13 11.45 31.94
N ARG A 72 -12.43 10.81 30.80
CA ARG A 72 -13.63 11.15 30.01
C ARG A 72 -13.65 12.61 29.51
N GLN A 73 -12.47 13.20 29.31
CA GLN A 73 -12.33 14.59 28.92
C GLN A 73 -11.82 14.74 27.49
N ASN A 74 -11.00 13.78 27.03
CA ASN A 74 -10.33 13.85 25.72
C ASN A 74 -10.60 12.57 24.95
N TYR A 75 -11.35 12.66 23.86
CA TYR A 75 -11.67 11.54 22.99
C TYR A 75 -12.21 12.00 21.64
N LEU A 76 -12.23 11.08 20.69
CA LEU A 76 -12.96 11.27 19.44
C LEU A 76 -14.31 10.57 19.52
N LEU A 77 -15.37 11.31 19.33
CA LEU A 77 -16.74 10.78 19.25
C LEU A 77 -17.01 10.37 17.80
N LEU A 78 -17.42 9.14 17.60
CA LEU A 78 -17.82 8.55 16.32
C LEU A 78 -19.36 8.61 16.15
N PRO A 79 -19.88 8.44 14.92
CA PRO A 79 -21.31 8.36 14.67
C PRO A 79 -22.01 7.26 15.48
N GLU A 80 -23.26 7.49 15.87
CA GLU A 80 -24.05 6.58 16.72
C GLU A 80 -24.37 5.22 16.08
N ASP A 81 -24.34 5.14 14.75
CA ASP A 81 -24.73 3.94 14.00
C ASP A 81 -23.59 2.98 13.69
N VAL A 82 -22.35 3.33 14.08
CA VAL A 82 -21.13 2.54 13.77
C VAL A 82 -21.24 1.07 14.18
N MET A 83 -21.87 0.79 15.33
CA MET A 83 -22.03 -0.57 15.85
C MET A 83 -23.30 -1.29 15.37
N SER A 84 -24.26 -0.57 14.81
CA SER A 84 -25.59 -1.12 14.51
C SER A 84 -25.61 -2.09 13.32
N HIS A 85 -24.65 -1.97 12.41
CA HIS A 85 -24.61 -2.77 11.18
C HIS A 85 -24.32 -4.25 11.41
N SER A 86 -23.76 -4.61 12.56
CA SER A 86 -23.42 -6.01 12.90
C SER A 86 -24.59 -6.80 13.50
N ALA A 87 -25.70 -6.13 13.85
CA ALA A 87 -26.81 -6.77 14.53
C ALA A 87 -27.47 -7.92 13.72
N GLU A 88 -27.53 -7.77 12.40
CA GLU A 88 -28.12 -8.78 11.52
C GLU A 88 -27.21 -9.97 11.25
N THR A 89 -25.92 -9.73 11.08
CA THR A 89 -24.94 -10.78 10.74
C THR A 89 -24.49 -11.59 11.94
N LYS A 90 -24.58 -11.01 13.15
CA LYS A 90 -24.00 -11.56 14.38
C LYS A 90 -22.50 -11.87 14.27
N GLU A 91 -21.84 -11.10 13.41
CA GLU A 91 -20.41 -11.07 13.21
C GLU A 91 -19.95 -9.62 13.18
N MET A 92 -18.80 -9.33 13.71
CA MET A 92 -18.20 -8.00 13.66
C MET A 92 -16.69 -8.08 13.77
N SER A 93 -16.01 -7.20 13.07
CA SER A 93 -14.61 -6.90 13.33
C SER A 93 -14.42 -5.41 13.45
N ILE A 94 -13.61 -4.99 14.40
CA ILE A 94 -13.19 -3.60 14.61
C ILE A 94 -11.68 -3.57 14.47
N GLY A 95 -11.16 -2.79 13.52
CA GLY A 95 -9.73 -2.61 13.30
C GLY A 95 -9.32 -1.15 13.44
N MET A 96 -8.11 -0.89 13.93
CA MET A 96 -7.53 0.44 14.06
C MET A 96 -6.03 0.40 14.20
N TRP A 97 -5.35 1.39 13.63
CA TRP A 97 -3.95 1.65 13.94
C TRP A 97 -3.84 2.51 15.19
N VAL A 98 -2.89 2.18 16.05
CA VAL A 98 -2.65 2.88 17.33
C VAL A 98 -1.16 3.07 17.52
N ASN A 99 -0.77 4.26 18.01
CA ASN A 99 0.59 4.59 18.38
C ASN A 99 0.62 5.29 19.74
N ALA A 100 1.50 4.85 20.64
CA ALA A 100 1.64 5.38 22.00
C ALA A 100 2.80 6.39 22.15
N LYS A 101 3.38 6.90 21.06
CA LYS A 101 4.57 7.79 21.07
C LYS A 101 4.48 8.92 22.10
N ASP A 102 3.30 9.50 22.26
CA ASP A 102 3.07 10.66 23.12
C ASP A 102 2.26 10.31 24.40
N ALA A 103 2.02 9.02 24.65
CA ALA A 103 1.16 8.58 25.75
C ALA A 103 1.82 8.58 27.15
N GLY A 104 3.10 8.84 27.21
CA GLY A 104 3.87 8.74 28.46
C GLY A 104 4.39 7.33 28.73
N ILE A 105 4.42 6.91 29.99
CA ILE A 105 4.91 5.59 30.38
C ILE A 105 3.77 4.57 30.49
N SER A 106 4.06 3.31 30.22
CA SER A 106 3.12 2.18 30.22
C SER A 106 2.22 2.12 31.47
N SER A 107 2.77 2.35 32.66
CA SER A 107 1.99 2.34 33.90
C SER A 107 0.90 3.41 33.97
N THR A 108 0.98 4.44 33.12
CA THR A 108 0.01 5.53 33.08
C THR A 108 -1.21 5.18 32.21
N TYR A 109 -1.01 4.44 31.12
CA TYR A 109 -2.06 4.18 30.14
C TYR A 109 -2.52 2.71 30.02
N MET A 110 -1.99 1.83 30.86
CA MET A 110 -2.24 0.39 30.75
C MET A 110 -3.72 -0.03 30.79
N TRP A 111 -4.56 0.77 31.39
CA TRP A 111 -6.02 0.57 31.47
C TRP A 111 -6.80 1.55 30.60
N SER A 112 -6.11 2.35 29.82
CA SER A 112 -6.79 3.27 28.92
C SER A 112 -7.49 2.53 27.79
N PRO A 113 -8.73 2.89 27.46
CA PRO A 113 -9.43 2.28 26.35
C PRO A 113 -8.88 2.77 25.01
N LEU A 114 -8.72 1.88 24.07
CA LEU A 114 -8.53 2.19 22.66
C LEU A 114 -9.85 2.58 22.02
N PHE A 115 -10.86 1.77 22.28
CA PHE A 115 -12.21 1.93 21.76
C PHE A 115 -13.20 1.65 22.87
N SER A 116 -14.25 2.46 22.94
CA SER A 116 -15.37 2.18 23.83
C SER A 116 -16.71 2.57 23.18
N ALA A 117 -17.74 1.81 23.53
CA ALA A 117 -19.11 2.05 23.09
C ALA A 117 -20.08 1.88 24.25
N HIS A 118 -20.97 2.85 24.48
CA HIS A 118 -21.91 2.89 25.59
C HIS A 118 -23.32 3.21 25.14
N GLY A 119 -24.30 2.69 25.84
CA GLY A 119 -25.73 2.95 25.57
C GLY A 119 -26.20 4.33 26.03
N ARG A 120 -25.50 4.95 26.95
CA ARG A 120 -25.84 6.28 27.49
C ARG A 120 -24.64 7.20 27.54
N ALA A 121 -24.92 8.49 27.60
CA ALA A 121 -23.89 9.51 27.80
C ALA A 121 -23.06 9.20 29.05
N PRO A 122 -21.73 9.32 28.95
CA PRO A 122 -20.87 9.19 30.10
C PRO A 122 -21.29 10.24 31.16
N GLY A 123 -21.37 9.79 32.38
CA GLY A 123 -21.65 10.68 33.50
C GLY A 123 -20.57 11.73 33.70
N ILE A 124 -20.88 12.80 34.40
CA ILE A 124 -19.90 13.79 34.81
C ILE A 124 -18.86 13.12 35.72
N ALA A 125 -17.59 13.47 35.57
CA ALA A 125 -16.52 12.94 36.43
C ALA A 125 -16.90 13.10 37.93
N GLY A 126 -16.80 12.01 38.68
CA GLY A 126 -17.16 11.96 40.11
C GLY A 126 -18.61 11.61 40.40
N THR A 127 -19.44 11.33 39.40
CA THR A 127 -20.77 10.77 39.58
C THR A 127 -20.81 9.34 39.09
N ALA A 128 -21.04 8.36 39.97
CA ALA A 128 -21.23 6.98 39.58
C ALA A 128 -22.43 6.90 38.63
N ASN A 129 -22.17 6.66 37.35
CA ASN A 129 -23.21 6.40 36.39
C ASN A 129 -23.41 4.89 36.28
N THR A 130 -24.39 4.37 37.01
CA THR A 130 -24.64 2.92 37.10
C THR A 130 -25.39 2.35 35.89
N ASP A 131 -25.67 3.17 34.86
CA ASP A 131 -26.57 2.84 33.76
C ASP A 131 -25.93 3.04 32.37
N ASN A 132 -24.66 2.68 32.19
CA ASN A 132 -23.95 2.83 30.89
C ASN A 132 -24.21 1.68 29.90
N TRP A 133 -25.16 0.83 30.20
CA TRP A 133 -25.44 -0.37 29.40
C TRP A 133 -26.16 -0.07 28.09
N PRO A 134 -25.88 -0.81 27.01
CA PRO A 134 -24.81 -1.80 26.88
C PRO A 134 -23.44 -1.15 26.91
N MET A 135 -22.40 -1.91 27.25
CA MET A 135 -21.03 -1.43 27.26
C MET A 135 -20.12 -2.42 26.53
N PHE A 136 -19.29 -1.88 25.66
CA PHE A 136 -18.18 -2.56 24.98
C PHE A 136 -16.94 -1.70 25.15
N ALA A 137 -15.83 -2.27 25.58
CA ALA A 137 -14.54 -1.56 25.66
C ALA A 137 -13.38 -2.48 25.31
N LEU A 138 -12.49 -2.00 24.44
CA LEU A 138 -11.21 -2.61 24.09
C LEU A 138 -10.08 -1.77 24.69
N TYR A 139 -9.20 -2.41 25.43
CA TYR A 139 -8.08 -1.77 26.13
C TYR A 139 -6.72 -2.13 25.50
N VAL A 140 -5.72 -1.32 25.78
CA VAL A 140 -4.34 -1.44 25.28
C VAL A 140 -3.76 -2.87 25.43
N ARG A 141 -4.08 -3.55 26.52
CA ARG A 141 -3.59 -4.91 26.81
C ARG A 141 -4.37 -6.03 26.13
N GLY A 142 -5.18 -5.71 25.13
CA GLY A 142 -6.06 -6.69 24.50
C GLY A 142 -7.15 -7.21 25.43
N THR A 143 -7.43 -6.51 26.53
CA THR A 143 -8.59 -6.78 27.38
C THR A 143 -9.84 -6.30 26.64
N LEU A 144 -10.83 -7.16 26.56
CA LEU A 144 -12.15 -6.84 26.04
C LEU A 144 -13.17 -6.93 27.17
N GLN A 145 -13.99 -5.91 27.32
CA GLN A 145 -15.07 -5.90 28.28
C GLN A 145 -16.42 -5.75 27.58
N LEU A 146 -17.32 -6.68 27.87
CA LEU A 146 -18.68 -6.72 27.35
C LEU A 146 -19.64 -6.83 28.51
N ASN A 147 -20.52 -5.85 28.66
CA ASN A 147 -21.62 -5.88 29.61
C ASN A 147 -22.88 -5.34 28.94
N ASN A 148 -23.87 -6.16 28.75
CA ASN A 148 -25.03 -5.81 27.94
C ASN A 148 -26.20 -5.27 28.75
N ALA A 149 -26.48 -5.85 29.91
CA ALA A 149 -27.65 -5.52 30.74
C ALA A 149 -27.31 -5.31 32.23
N GLY A 150 -26.10 -4.85 32.52
CA GLY A 150 -25.59 -4.67 33.89
C GLY A 150 -24.27 -5.37 34.09
N TRP A 151 -23.71 -5.25 35.30
CA TRP A 151 -22.55 -6.00 35.73
C TRP A 151 -22.88 -7.47 35.89
N CYS A 152 -22.60 -8.22 34.90
CA CYS A 152 -22.74 -9.65 35.02
C CYS A 152 -21.47 -10.33 34.53
N ASN A 153 -21.00 -11.23 35.32
CA ASN A 153 -19.91 -12.11 34.95
C ASN A 153 -20.45 -13.20 34.04
N PHE A 154 -19.69 -13.59 33.02
CA PHE A 154 -19.93 -14.86 32.38
C PHE A 154 -19.80 -15.96 33.42
N ASP A 155 -20.80 -16.79 33.58
CA ASP A 155 -20.67 -17.94 34.47
C ASP A 155 -19.76 -19.03 33.89
N ASP A 156 -19.37 -20.00 34.71
CA ASP A 156 -18.45 -21.06 34.28
C ASP A 156 -18.98 -21.92 33.12
N ALA A 157 -20.29 -21.94 32.93
CA ALA A 157 -20.90 -22.65 31.81
C ALA A 157 -20.86 -21.83 30.51
N GLN A 158 -20.82 -20.51 30.62
CA GLN A 158 -20.80 -19.57 29.49
C GLN A 158 -19.37 -19.21 29.07
N ASN A 159 -18.47 -19.07 30.04
CA ASN A 159 -17.09 -18.68 29.78
C ASN A 159 -16.13 -19.87 29.99
N VAL A 160 -15.72 -20.46 28.90
CA VAL A 160 -14.79 -21.61 28.92
C VAL A 160 -13.45 -21.29 29.62
N ASN A 161 -13.05 -20.03 29.66
CA ASN A 161 -11.81 -19.56 30.25
C ASN A 161 -11.98 -19.02 31.70
N GLY A 162 -13.18 -19.02 32.24
CA GLY A 162 -13.44 -18.76 33.69
C GLY A 162 -13.26 -17.30 34.15
N THR A 163 -13.31 -16.30 33.26
CA THR A 163 -13.19 -14.88 33.61
C THR A 163 -14.33 -14.04 33.01
N ASN A 164 -14.78 -13.03 33.75
CA ASN A 164 -15.86 -12.13 33.32
C ASN A 164 -15.43 -10.96 32.47
N ALA A 165 -14.17 -10.68 32.45
CA ALA A 165 -13.56 -9.78 31.52
C ALA A 165 -12.49 -10.60 30.80
N LEU A 166 -12.41 -10.36 29.52
CA LEU A 166 -11.47 -11.05 28.66
C LEU A 166 -10.09 -10.42 28.90
N TYR A 167 -9.49 -10.72 30.06
CA TYR A 167 -8.19 -10.21 30.46
C TYR A 167 -7.06 -10.97 29.80
N HIS A 168 -6.12 -10.23 29.24
CA HIS A 168 -4.79 -10.72 28.98
C HIS A 168 -3.83 -10.35 30.11
N ASP A 169 -2.67 -10.99 30.14
CA ASP A 169 -1.64 -10.72 31.13
C ASP A 169 -1.01 -9.31 30.96
N ALA A 170 -0.13 -8.97 31.89
CA ALA A 170 0.38 -7.62 32.11
C ALA A 170 1.31 -7.04 31.01
N THR A 171 1.34 -7.58 29.81
CA THR A 171 2.25 -7.12 28.73
C THR A 171 1.72 -5.84 28.09
N ASP A 172 2.53 -4.81 28.05
CA ASP A 172 2.25 -3.61 27.27
C ASP A 172 2.58 -3.85 25.80
N TRP A 173 1.56 -3.92 24.98
CA TRP A 173 1.70 -4.15 23.54
C TRP A 173 2.15 -2.92 22.76
N LEU A 174 2.16 -1.73 23.39
CA LEU A 174 2.59 -0.47 22.78
C LEU A 174 3.91 0.06 23.38
N ALA A 175 4.67 -0.81 24.08
CA ALA A 175 5.89 -0.42 24.80
C ALA A 175 7.02 0.12 23.90
N ASP A 176 7.02 -0.22 22.64
CA ASP A 176 8.00 0.27 21.66
C ASP A 176 7.63 1.65 21.07
N HIS A 177 6.43 2.15 21.39
CA HIS A 177 5.89 3.41 20.89
C HIS A 177 5.78 3.49 19.36
N GLY A 178 5.72 2.34 18.68
CA GLY A 178 5.49 2.20 17.25
C GLY A 178 4.01 2.26 16.86
N TRP A 179 3.74 2.17 15.57
CA TRP A 179 2.40 1.96 15.05
C TRP A 179 2.06 0.47 15.07
N HIS A 180 0.93 0.11 15.70
CA HIS A 180 0.41 -1.24 15.78
C HIS A 180 -1.03 -1.31 15.31
N TYR A 181 -1.40 -2.39 14.65
CA TYR A 181 -2.76 -2.64 14.19
C TYR A 181 -3.51 -3.56 15.15
N TYR A 182 -4.47 -2.99 15.84
CA TYR A 182 -5.38 -3.75 16.71
C TYR A 182 -6.60 -4.18 15.92
N THR A 183 -6.98 -5.45 16.06
CA THR A 183 -8.24 -5.96 15.53
C THR A 183 -8.93 -6.80 16.60
N VAL A 184 -10.21 -6.53 16.86
CA VAL A 184 -11.08 -7.42 17.60
C VAL A 184 -12.10 -8.02 16.65
N THR A 185 -12.28 -9.33 16.68
CA THR A 185 -13.32 -10.03 15.93
C THR A 185 -14.28 -10.71 16.89
N LEU A 186 -15.56 -10.64 16.57
CA LEU A 186 -16.63 -11.24 17.36
C LEU A 186 -17.58 -12.04 16.47
N THR A 187 -17.97 -13.19 17.01
CA THR A 187 -19.15 -13.95 16.56
C THR A 187 -20.15 -14.03 17.71
N ALA A 188 -21.28 -14.70 17.52
CA ALA A 188 -22.24 -14.88 18.61
C ALA A 188 -21.66 -15.60 19.84
N THR A 189 -20.59 -16.38 19.69
CA THR A 189 -20.02 -17.23 20.74
C THR A 189 -18.53 -17.08 20.96
N SER A 190 -17.83 -16.32 20.13
CA SER A 190 -16.37 -16.15 20.23
C SER A 190 -15.98 -14.68 20.14
N ALA A 191 -14.88 -14.33 20.80
CA ALA A 191 -14.19 -13.07 20.66
C ALA A 191 -12.69 -13.30 20.55
N LYS A 192 -12.03 -12.64 19.62
CA LYS A 192 -10.59 -12.73 19.39
C LYS A 192 -9.99 -11.34 19.30
N VAL A 193 -8.80 -11.17 19.86
CA VAL A 193 -8.03 -9.94 19.76
C VAL A 193 -6.71 -10.24 19.07
N TYR A 194 -6.45 -9.49 18.02
CA TYR A 194 -5.21 -9.56 17.25
C TYR A 194 -4.42 -8.26 17.43
N MET A 195 -3.11 -8.37 17.40
CA MET A 195 -2.19 -7.27 17.25
C MET A 195 -1.19 -7.63 16.14
N ASP A 196 -1.05 -6.74 15.17
CA ASP A 196 -0.20 -6.92 13.98
C ASP A 196 -0.46 -8.23 13.23
N GLY A 197 -1.75 -8.59 13.13
CA GLY A 197 -2.21 -9.80 12.46
C GLY A 197 -1.94 -11.10 13.22
N GLU A 198 -1.37 -11.04 14.43
CA GLU A 198 -1.15 -12.18 15.30
C GLU A 198 -2.25 -12.30 16.35
N LEU A 199 -2.83 -13.50 16.48
CA LEU A 199 -3.79 -13.78 17.54
C LEU A 199 -3.11 -13.69 18.91
N LYS A 200 -3.57 -12.75 19.75
CA LYS A 200 -3.05 -12.54 21.10
C LYS A 200 -3.97 -13.08 22.18
N ASN A 201 -5.29 -13.06 21.92
CA ASN A 201 -6.27 -13.46 22.92
C ASN A 201 -7.53 -14.03 22.25
N GLU A 202 -8.12 -15.07 22.83
CA GLU A 202 -9.34 -15.71 22.32
C GLU A 202 -10.22 -16.20 23.47
N TRP A 203 -11.52 -15.99 23.35
CA TRP A 203 -12.54 -16.48 24.26
C TRP A 203 -13.67 -17.17 23.53
N GLN A 204 -14.17 -18.23 24.17
CA GLN A 204 -15.39 -18.90 23.77
C GLN A 204 -16.40 -18.72 24.91
N VAL A 205 -17.56 -18.21 24.58
CA VAL A 205 -18.67 -18.05 25.53
C VAL A 205 -19.84 -18.87 25.04
N ALA A 206 -20.19 -19.91 25.78
CA ALA A 206 -21.32 -20.75 25.45
C ALA A 206 -22.65 -20.02 25.75
N GLY A 207 -23.68 -20.35 24.98
CA GLY A 207 -25.00 -19.78 25.12
C GLY A 207 -25.26 -18.58 24.21
N THR A 208 -26.50 -18.26 24.12
CA THR A 208 -27.05 -17.18 23.28
C THR A 208 -28.03 -16.34 24.10
N GLY A 209 -28.35 -15.18 23.62
CA GLY A 209 -29.27 -14.28 24.26
C GLY A 209 -28.65 -12.93 24.63
N ASP A 210 -29.42 -12.14 25.33
CA ASP A 210 -29.10 -10.73 25.55
C ASP A 210 -28.33 -10.44 26.84
N ASN A 211 -28.13 -11.42 27.68
CA ASN A 211 -27.46 -11.21 28.96
C ASN A 211 -25.95 -11.48 28.84
N ASN A 212 -25.37 -12.31 29.64
CA ASN A 212 -23.94 -12.56 29.73
C ASN A 212 -23.40 -13.41 28.56
N THR A 213 -23.65 -12.98 27.32
CA THR A 213 -23.16 -13.65 26.10
C THR A 213 -22.54 -12.64 25.15
N ILE A 214 -21.67 -13.11 24.27
CA ILE A 214 -21.13 -12.25 23.20
C ILE A 214 -22.25 -11.83 22.23
N GLU A 215 -23.23 -12.70 21.99
CA GLU A 215 -24.39 -12.40 21.14
C GLU A 215 -25.15 -11.15 21.62
N GLY A 216 -25.13 -10.86 22.92
CA GLY A 216 -25.73 -9.65 23.46
C GLY A 216 -25.16 -8.35 22.86
N ALA A 217 -23.90 -8.33 22.48
CA ALA A 217 -23.32 -7.17 21.79
C ALA A 217 -23.99 -6.88 20.44
N PHE A 218 -24.47 -7.90 19.76
CA PHE A 218 -25.22 -7.75 18.50
C PHE A 218 -26.69 -7.41 18.73
N ILE A 219 -27.33 -8.03 19.73
CA ILE A 219 -28.70 -7.73 20.12
C ILE A 219 -28.85 -6.26 20.50
N TYR A 220 -27.89 -5.74 21.25
CA TYR A 220 -27.84 -4.34 21.67
C TYR A 220 -27.08 -3.42 20.70
N GLY A 221 -26.64 -3.90 19.53
CA GLY A 221 -25.83 -3.14 18.59
C GLY A 221 -26.37 -1.74 18.26
N ALA A 222 -27.70 -1.63 18.04
CA ALA A 222 -28.37 -0.36 17.79
C ALA A 222 -28.53 0.53 19.04
N ASN A 223 -28.23 0.02 20.21
CA ASN A 223 -28.34 0.74 21.48
C ASN A 223 -27.03 1.41 21.90
N TYR A 224 -25.91 1.08 21.27
CA TYR A 224 -24.67 1.82 21.47
C TYR A 224 -24.80 3.20 20.83
N LYS A 225 -24.69 4.26 21.64
CA LYS A 225 -24.90 5.65 21.19
C LYS A 225 -23.66 6.53 21.38
N TYR A 226 -22.83 6.17 22.33
CA TYR A 226 -21.60 6.92 22.62
C TYR A 226 -20.41 6.03 22.30
N ILE A 227 -19.93 6.20 21.07
CA ILE A 227 -18.86 5.38 20.49
C ILE A 227 -17.62 6.25 20.36
N THR A 228 -16.51 5.84 20.98
CA THR A 228 -15.34 6.72 21.09
C THR A 228 -14.01 6.01 20.82
N LEU A 229 -13.06 6.77 20.35
CA LEU A 229 -11.66 6.41 20.36
C LEU A 229 -10.91 7.19 21.44
N GLY A 230 -10.17 6.48 22.28
CA GLY A 230 -9.22 7.06 23.21
C GLY A 230 -9.80 7.75 24.42
N GLY A 231 -10.99 7.44 24.88
CA GLY A 231 -11.52 8.01 26.12
C GLY A 231 -12.25 6.98 26.96
N ASN A 232 -12.02 7.00 28.26
CA ASN A 232 -12.78 6.15 29.18
C ASN A 232 -14.14 6.78 29.46
N GLN A 233 -15.18 6.20 28.90
CA GLN A 233 -16.56 6.63 29.07
C GLN A 233 -17.29 5.87 30.16
N ALA A 234 -16.69 4.78 30.68
CA ALA A 234 -17.32 3.91 31.63
C ALA A 234 -17.12 4.40 33.06
N PHE A 235 -18.18 4.44 33.83
CA PHE A 235 -18.18 4.59 35.28
C PHE A 235 -17.23 5.66 35.86
N ASP A 236 -16.93 5.53 37.12
CA ASP A 236 -15.99 6.37 37.88
C ASP A 236 -14.63 5.68 38.03
N TRP A 237 -14.19 4.98 37.00
CA TRP A 237 -12.88 4.35 36.98
C TRP A 237 -11.81 5.42 36.86
N GLY A 238 -10.71 5.22 37.57
CA GLY A 238 -9.58 6.13 37.60
C GLY A 238 -8.67 6.06 36.38
N ASP A 239 -9.11 5.43 35.29
CA ASP A 239 -8.31 5.22 34.09
C ASP A 239 -8.22 6.51 33.30
N PRO A 240 -7.01 6.99 32.98
CA PRO A 240 -6.83 8.21 32.26
C PRO A 240 -7.20 8.09 30.77
N ASP A 241 -7.57 9.21 30.18
CA ASP A 241 -7.64 9.31 28.73
C ASP A 241 -6.22 9.13 28.16
N PRO A 242 -6.02 8.28 27.13
CA PRO A 242 -4.70 7.99 26.59
C PRO A 242 -4.23 9.10 25.65
N GLY A 243 -2.94 9.37 25.63
CA GLY A 243 -2.29 10.25 24.66
C GLY A 243 -1.93 9.52 23.37
N PHE A 244 -2.82 8.66 22.87
CA PHE A 244 -2.56 7.85 21.69
C PHE A 244 -2.82 8.62 20.40
N MET A 245 -2.14 8.20 19.35
CA MET A 245 -2.53 8.51 17.98
C MET A 245 -3.31 7.33 17.39
N PHE A 246 -4.32 7.63 16.60
CA PHE A 246 -5.19 6.65 15.95
C PHE A 246 -5.26 6.92 14.46
N ASP A 247 -5.35 5.84 13.67
CA ASP A 247 -5.59 5.94 12.24
C ASP A 247 -6.40 4.73 11.71
N ASP A 248 -7.01 4.91 10.54
CA ASP A 248 -7.78 3.91 9.80
C ASP A 248 -8.71 3.05 10.67
N PHE A 249 -9.51 3.72 11.51
CA PHE A 249 -10.55 3.01 12.25
C PHE A 249 -11.60 2.44 11.27
N ALA A 250 -11.88 1.16 11.37
CA ALA A 250 -12.85 0.49 10.52
C ALA A 250 -13.69 -0.54 11.28
N VAL A 251 -14.96 -0.65 10.91
CA VAL A 251 -15.89 -1.67 11.41
C VAL A 251 -16.41 -2.49 10.23
N TYR A 252 -16.37 -3.80 10.38
CA TYR A 252 -16.86 -4.78 9.41
C TYR A 252 -18.00 -5.58 10.03
N ASN A 253 -19.00 -5.92 9.26
CA ASN A 253 -20.08 -6.81 9.68
C ASN A 253 -19.78 -8.29 9.38
N LYS A 254 -18.52 -8.64 9.46
CA LYS A 254 -17.94 -9.97 9.25
C LYS A 254 -16.82 -10.25 10.26
N GLU A 255 -16.65 -11.52 10.64
CA GLU A 255 -15.43 -11.96 11.29
C GLU A 255 -14.30 -12.01 10.25
N LEU A 256 -13.30 -11.13 10.39
CA LEU A 256 -12.12 -11.12 9.52
C LEU A 256 -11.21 -12.30 9.85
N SER A 257 -10.69 -12.97 8.80
CA SER A 257 -9.65 -13.98 8.97
C SER A 257 -8.29 -13.34 9.28
N PRO A 258 -7.35 -14.08 9.89
CA PRO A 258 -5.98 -13.59 10.11
C PRO A 258 -5.30 -13.10 8.82
N GLU A 259 -5.55 -13.76 7.69
CA GLU A 259 -5.00 -13.38 6.39
C GLU A 259 -5.59 -12.04 5.90
N GLN A 260 -6.90 -11.83 6.10
CA GLN A 260 -7.56 -10.56 5.76
C GLN A 260 -7.04 -9.42 6.64
N ILE A 261 -6.82 -9.66 7.94
CA ILE A 261 -6.22 -8.69 8.86
C ILE A 261 -4.81 -8.30 8.39
N LYS A 262 -3.97 -9.29 8.05
CA LYS A 262 -2.63 -9.04 7.50
C LYS A 262 -2.67 -8.25 6.20
N GLN A 263 -3.63 -8.56 5.32
CA GLN A 263 -3.79 -7.83 4.07
C GLN A 263 -4.15 -6.36 4.30
N ILE A 264 -5.04 -6.05 5.25
CA ILE A 264 -5.38 -4.66 5.62
C ILE A 264 -4.14 -3.91 6.13
N MET A 265 -3.30 -4.58 6.93
CA MET A 265 -2.05 -4.00 7.44
C MET A 265 -1.05 -3.72 6.30
N GLU A 266 -0.85 -4.69 5.42
CA GLU A 266 0.03 -4.56 4.26
C GLU A 266 -0.41 -3.40 3.36
N ASP A 267 -1.70 -3.29 3.08
CA ASP A 267 -2.25 -2.22 2.24
C ASP A 267 -2.02 -0.82 2.85
N LYS A 268 -1.93 -0.70 4.17
CA LYS A 268 -1.63 0.57 4.86
C LYS A 268 -0.14 0.87 4.94
N THR A 269 0.68 -0.09 5.32
CA THR A 269 2.12 0.11 5.53
C THR A 269 2.89 0.30 4.22
N LEU A 270 2.34 -0.16 3.13
CA LEU A 270 2.82 0.08 1.79
C LEU A 270 2.16 1.33 1.19
N ALA A 271 2.31 2.48 1.84
CA ALA A 271 2.02 3.75 1.18
C ALA A 271 2.89 3.83 -0.07
N LEU A 272 2.26 3.72 -1.23
CA LEU A 272 2.99 3.84 -2.49
C LEU A 272 3.63 5.23 -2.55
N PRO A 273 4.93 5.31 -2.82
CA PRO A 273 5.58 6.60 -2.95
C PRO A 273 4.92 7.39 -4.09
N THR A 274 4.79 8.68 -3.90
CA THR A 274 4.25 9.57 -4.94
C THR A 274 5.30 9.72 -6.04
N PRO A 275 4.97 9.39 -7.30
CA PRO A 275 5.89 9.62 -8.42
C PRO A 275 6.07 11.11 -8.68
N VAL A 276 7.27 11.51 -9.09
CA VAL A 276 7.56 12.88 -9.56
C VAL A 276 7.06 13.11 -10.98
N TYR A 277 6.87 12.05 -11.73
CA TYR A 277 6.19 12.04 -13.04
C TYR A 277 5.34 10.77 -13.15
N ILE A 278 4.14 10.90 -13.66
CA ILE A 278 3.25 9.77 -13.97
C ILE A 278 2.43 10.07 -15.22
N ASN A 279 2.25 9.05 -16.07
CA ASN A 279 1.28 9.08 -17.16
C ASN A 279 0.60 7.71 -17.28
N THR A 280 -0.68 7.68 -17.01
CA THR A 280 -1.52 6.47 -17.06
C THR A 280 -2.24 6.31 -18.40
N PHE A 281 -2.07 7.27 -19.31
CA PHE A 281 -2.71 7.37 -20.62
C PHE A 281 -4.25 7.43 -20.62
N GLU A 282 -4.93 7.33 -19.50
CA GLU A 282 -6.39 7.35 -19.42
C GLU A 282 -7.00 8.67 -19.92
N GLU A 283 -6.25 9.77 -19.78
CA GLU A 283 -6.62 11.10 -20.30
C GLU A 283 -5.80 11.50 -21.54
N GLY A 284 -5.21 10.52 -22.25
CA GLY A 284 -4.34 10.74 -23.40
C GLY A 284 -2.86 10.83 -23.04
N THR A 285 -2.08 11.64 -23.77
CA THR A 285 -0.62 11.72 -23.57
C THR A 285 -0.19 12.67 -22.44
N GLY A 286 -1.12 13.42 -21.83
CA GLY A 286 -0.75 14.46 -20.87
C GLY A 286 0.29 15.43 -21.44
N ASP A 287 1.39 15.66 -20.71
CA ASP A 287 2.50 16.53 -21.13
C ASP A 287 3.50 15.83 -22.08
N ALA A 288 3.30 14.54 -22.36
CA ALA A 288 4.14 13.81 -23.32
C ALA A 288 3.68 14.03 -24.76
N LYS A 289 4.59 13.82 -25.71
CA LYS A 289 4.35 14.05 -27.14
C LYS A 289 4.64 12.81 -27.97
N ILE A 290 3.65 12.36 -28.74
CA ILE A 290 3.86 11.28 -29.72
C ILE A 290 4.70 11.81 -30.90
N VAL A 291 5.77 11.07 -31.21
CA VAL A 291 6.57 11.26 -32.41
C VAL A 291 6.37 10.05 -33.32
N GLY A 292 6.10 10.29 -34.59
CA GLY A 292 5.82 9.22 -35.56
C GLY A 292 4.38 8.75 -35.55
N SER A 293 4.16 7.45 -35.69
CA SER A 293 2.86 6.83 -35.97
C SER A 293 2.21 6.16 -34.76
N GLY A 294 2.81 6.27 -33.57
CA GLY A 294 2.22 5.78 -32.31
C GLY A 294 0.87 6.44 -32.00
N LYS A 295 0.07 5.83 -31.14
CA LYS A 295 -1.27 6.35 -30.80
C LYS A 295 -1.72 5.88 -29.41
N ILE A 296 -2.66 6.60 -28.80
CA ILE A 296 -3.40 6.12 -27.64
C ILE A 296 -4.55 5.25 -28.16
N VAL A 297 -4.69 4.06 -27.58
CA VAL A 297 -5.74 3.08 -27.91
C VAL A 297 -6.33 2.47 -26.65
N SER A 298 -7.60 2.11 -26.70
CA SER A 298 -8.22 1.32 -25.63
C SER A 298 -7.94 -0.16 -25.83
N VAL A 299 -7.65 -0.87 -24.75
CA VAL A 299 -7.52 -2.32 -24.71
C VAL A 299 -8.59 -2.92 -23.79
N GLU A 300 -8.96 -4.17 -24.08
CA GLU A 300 -9.96 -4.90 -23.27
C GLU A 300 -9.32 -5.61 -22.06
N ASP A 301 -8.00 -5.57 -21.94
CA ASP A 301 -7.27 -6.21 -20.85
C ASP A 301 -7.61 -5.54 -19.52
N LYS A 302 -8.10 -6.35 -18.56
CA LYS A 302 -8.53 -5.85 -17.26
C LYS A 302 -7.42 -5.04 -16.58
N GLY A 303 -7.75 -3.83 -16.15
CA GLY A 303 -6.84 -2.94 -15.45
C GLY A 303 -5.99 -2.02 -16.35
N PHE A 304 -6.02 -2.15 -17.68
CA PHE A 304 -5.14 -1.39 -18.57
C PHE A 304 -5.82 -0.26 -19.37
N GLY A 305 -7.12 -0.22 -19.53
CA GLY A 305 -7.86 0.92 -20.10
C GLY A 305 -7.31 1.52 -21.39
N GLN A 306 -6.85 2.77 -21.35
CA GLN A 306 -6.16 3.43 -22.46
C GLN A 306 -4.64 3.29 -22.30
N ILE A 307 -3.97 2.95 -23.39
CA ILE A 307 -2.53 2.69 -23.41
C ILE A 307 -1.85 3.44 -24.56
N PHE A 308 -0.55 3.69 -24.47
CA PHE A 308 0.25 4.11 -25.62
C PHE A 308 0.70 2.89 -26.42
N GLN A 309 0.24 2.79 -27.67
CA GLN A 309 0.72 1.80 -28.63
C GLN A 309 1.76 2.43 -29.55
N ASN A 310 2.99 1.96 -29.47
CA ASN A 310 4.04 2.30 -30.40
C ASN A 310 3.92 1.49 -31.70
N VAL A 311 4.65 1.87 -32.72
CA VAL A 311 4.69 1.20 -34.01
C VAL A 311 6.10 0.71 -34.26
N ALA A 312 6.24 -0.58 -34.56
CA ALA A 312 7.51 -1.14 -34.99
C ALA A 312 7.99 -0.44 -36.25
N GLY A 313 9.26 -0.11 -36.32
CA GLY A 313 9.75 0.64 -37.46
C GLY A 313 11.24 0.87 -37.45
N SER A 314 11.61 1.84 -38.26
CA SER A 314 12.99 2.30 -38.34
C SER A 314 13.38 3.01 -37.04
N LYS A 315 14.64 2.96 -36.74
CA LYS A 315 15.28 3.59 -35.60
C LYS A 315 14.90 5.07 -35.42
N GLY A 316 14.44 5.42 -34.23
CA GLY A 316 14.17 6.79 -33.81
C GLY A 316 13.03 7.48 -34.55
N THR A 317 12.11 6.74 -35.16
CA THR A 317 11.00 7.30 -35.93
C THR A 317 9.67 7.25 -35.18
N ASN A 318 9.50 6.31 -34.27
CA ASN A 318 8.27 6.13 -33.50
C ASN A 318 8.57 6.00 -32.01
N TYR A 319 8.11 6.94 -31.21
CA TYR A 319 8.29 6.96 -29.76
C TYR A 319 7.37 7.96 -29.07
N LEU A 320 7.28 7.87 -27.77
CA LEU A 320 6.64 8.88 -26.93
C LEU A 320 7.73 9.72 -26.24
N MET A 321 7.79 11.01 -26.55
CA MET A 321 8.69 11.97 -25.89
C MET A 321 8.06 12.42 -24.57
N LEU A 322 8.77 12.21 -23.46
CA LEU A 322 8.39 12.65 -22.12
C LEU A 322 8.87 14.10 -21.85
N PRO A 323 8.35 14.76 -20.79
CA PRO A 323 8.85 16.07 -20.38
C PRO A 323 10.35 16.07 -20.08
N GLN A 324 11.02 17.16 -20.40
CA GLN A 324 12.48 17.29 -20.27
C GLN A 324 12.98 17.25 -18.82
N ASP A 325 12.12 17.56 -17.87
CA ASP A 325 12.41 17.62 -16.43
C ASP A 325 12.05 16.35 -15.68
N ALA A 326 11.54 15.32 -16.36
CA ALA A 326 11.06 14.09 -15.70
C ALA A 326 12.13 13.38 -14.84
N LEU A 327 13.43 13.52 -15.19
CA LEU A 327 14.55 12.96 -14.43
C LEU A 327 15.30 13.98 -13.56
N SER A 328 15.00 15.27 -13.67
CA SER A 328 15.76 16.33 -12.97
C SER A 328 15.67 16.25 -11.44
N HIS A 329 14.58 15.71 -10.92
CA HIS A 329 14.36 15.55 -9.48
C HIS A 329 15.30 14.52 -8.82
N SER A 330 15.88 13.61 -9.58
CA SER A 330 16.81 12.59 -9.08
C SER A 330 18.17 13.15 -8.64
N VAL A 331 18.49 14.37 -9.07
CA VAL A 331 19.77 15.02 -8.73
C VAL A 331 19.94 15.24 -7.23
N GLU A 332 18.88 15.64 -6.53
CA GLU A 332 18.92 15.88 -5.09
C GLU A 332 18.89 14.60 -4.28
N SER A 333 18.03 13.66 -4.66
CA SER A 333 17.86 12.38 -3.93
C SER A 333 19.02 11.41 -4.13
N GLN A 334 19.76 11.51 -5.24
CA GLN A 334 20.73 10.53 -5.69
C GLN A 334 20.13 9.12 -5.86
N GLU A 335 18.82 9.09 -6.12
CA GLU A 335 18.03 7.88 -6.32
C GLU A 335 16.99 8.15 -7.42
N VAL A 336 16.69 7.13 -8.20
CA VAL A 336 15.58 7.16 -9.16
C VAL A 336 15.04 5.77 -9.38
N SER A 337 13.72 5.67 -9.50
CA SER A 337 13.07 4.48 -10.02
C SER A 337 12.19 4.84 -11.21
N ILE A 338 12.27 4.04 -12.26
CA ILE A 338 11.49 4.19 -13.48
C ILE A 338 10.67 2.92 -13.64
N SER A 339 9.36 3.03 -13.58
CA SER A 339 8.44 1.89 -13.65
C SER A 339 7.49 2.06 -14.83
N VAL A 340 7.29 1.01 -15.63
CA VAL A 340 6.40 1.03 -16.80
C VAL A 340 5.84 -0.36 -17.09
N TRP A 341 4.57 -0.44 -17.41
CA TRP A 341 3.96 -1.66 -17.94
C TRP A 341 4.21 -1.77 -19.44
N VAL A 342 4.60 -2.95 -19.86
CA VAL A 342 4.97 -3.23 -21.26
C VAL A 342 4.33 -4.52 -21.74
N ASN A 343 3.86 -4.53 -22.99
CA ASN A 343 3.36 -5.73 -23.66
C ASN A 343 3.88 -5.77 -25.11
N ALA A 344 4.39 -6.92 -25.54
CA ALA A 344 4.99 -7.09 -26.86
C ALA A 344 4.04 -7.70 -27.91
N LYS A 345 2.73 -7.81 -27.65
CA LYS A 345 1.74 -8.44 -28.54
C LYS A 345 1.79 -7.97 -29.99
N ASN A 346 2.15 -6.72 -30.19
CA ASN A 346 2.22 -6.09 -31.53
C ASN A 346 3.66 -5.85 -32.01
N ALA A 347 4.67 -6.39 -31.32
CA ALA A 347 6.07 -6.08 -31.59
C ALA A 347 6.75 -7.00 -32.61
N GLY A 348 6.07 -8.04 -33.07
CA GLY A 348 6.66 -9.03 -33.96
C GLY A 348 7.31 -10.20 -33.21
N ALA A 349 8.31 -10.82 -33.81
CA ALA A 349 9.06 -11.91 -33.17
C ALA A 349 10.08 -11.37 -32.19
N SER A 350 10.46 -12.18 -31.21
CA SER A 350 11.45 -11.82 -30.17
C SER A 350 12.78 -11.28 -30.72
N ASP A 351 13.26 -11.84 -31.82
CA ASP A 351 14.48 -11.37 -32.47
C ASP A 351 14.36 -9.97 -33.10
N ASP A 352 13.12 -9.52 -33.42
CA ASP A 352 12.86 -8.22 -34.02
C ASP A 352 12.98 -7.07 -33.02
N TYR A 353 12.78 -7.35 -31.72
CA TYR A 353 12.80 -6.32 -30.66
C TYR A 353 13.87 -6.58 -29.57
N ARG A 354 14.76 -7.50 -29.80
CA ARG A 354 15.76 -7.98 -28.83
C ARG A 354 16.54 -6.87 -28.11
N TYR A 355 16.90 -5.83 -28.83
CA TYR A 355 17.65 -4.69 -28.32
C TYR A 355 16.84 -3.39 -28.35
N SER A 356 15.53 -3.50 -28.57
CA SER A 356 14.68 -2.32 -28.59
C SER A 356 14.62 -1.68 -27.21
N PRO A 357 14.74 -0.35 -27.14
CA PRO A 357 14.66 0.35 -25.88
C PRO A 357 13.22 0.42 -25.37
N LEU A 358 13.04 0.21 -24.07
CA LEU A 358 11.81 0.56 -23.38
C LEU A 358 11.80 2.04 -23.00
N PHE A 359 12.92 2.50 -22.45
CA PHE A 359 13.10 3.86 -21.98
C PHE A 359 14.48 4.36 -22.37
N THR A 360 14.56 5.60 -22.83
CA THR A 360 15.83 6.26 -23.16
C THR A 360 15.86 7.68 -22.61
N ALA A 361 17.04 8.13 -22.22
CA ALA A 361 17.27 9.51 -21.83
C ALA A 361 18.65 9.98 -22.32
N TYR A 362 18.69 11.15 -22.97
CA TYR A 362 19.90 11.72 -23.57
C TYR A 362 20.08 13.19 -23.19
N GLY A 363 21.35 13.61 -23.13
CA GLY A 363 21.70 15.00 -22.84
C GLY A 363 21.54 15.95 -24.03
N ASN A 364 21.76 15.46 -25.23
CA ASN A 364 21.59 16.25 -26.45
C ASN A 364 20.60 15.60 -27.41
N GLU A 365 20.03 16.40 -28.30
CA GLU A 365 19.08 15.89 -29.29
C GLU A 365 19.74 14.81 -30.16
N PRO A 366 19.18 13.61 -30.17
CA PRO A 366 19.71 12.52 -30.97
C PRO A 366 19.54 12.87 -32.44
N SER A 367 20.64 12.97 -33.16
CA SER A 367 20.64 13.09 -34.60
C SER A 367 21.49 12.00 -35.22
N ALA A 368 21.13 11.58 -36.45
CA ALA A 368 21.91 10.57 -37.15
C ALA A 368 23.38 11.02 -37.29
N GLY A 369 24.29 10.27 -36.64
CA GLY A 369 25.72 10.56 -36.63
C GLY A 369 26.20 11.52 -35.55
N SER A 370 25.36 11.89 -34.56
CA SER A 370 25.78 12.71 -33.42
C SER A 370 26.59 11.85 -32.44
N GLU A 371 27.85 12.20 -32.26
CA GLU A 371 28.72 11.57 -31.27
C GLU A 371 28.62 12.23 -29.89
N ASN A 372 27.71 13.16 -29.68
CA ASN A 372 27.64 13.99 -28.47
C ASN A 372 26.25 13.99 -27.84
N ILE A 373 25.78 12.79 -27.45
CA ILE A 373 24.46 12.58 -26.84
C ILE A 373 24.52 12.46 -25.31
N TRP A 374 25.69 12.63 -24.72
CA TRP A 374 25.92 12.44 -23.30
C TRP A 374 25.23 13.48 -22.42
N PRO A 375 24.81 13.12 -21.22
CA PRO A 375 24.76 11.75 -20.65
C PRO A 375 23.72 10.87 -21.35
N LEU A 376 23.82 9.55 -21.16
CA LEU A 376 22.95 8.57 -21.77
C LEU A 376 22.51 7.53 -20.73
N PHE A 377 21.21 7.27 -20.69
CA PHE A 377 20.60 6.14 -20.01
C PHE A 377 19.64 5.42 -20.96
N VAL A 378 19.75 4.12 -21.10
CA VAL A 378 18.86 3.28 -21.89
C VAL A 378 18.46 2.04 -21.11
N LEU A 379 17.16 1.80 -20.99
CA LEU A 379 16.60 0.54 -20.49
C LEU A 379 16.05 -0.25 -21.69
N GLN A 380 16.53 -1.47 -21.86
CA GLN A 380 16.17 -2.35 -22.99
C GLN A 380 15.18 -3.43 -22.58
N SER A 381 14.46 -3.98 -23.54
CA SER A 381 13.39 -4.97 -23.36
C SER A 381 13.82 -6.25 -22.62
N ARG A 382 15.10 -6.59 -22.67
CA ARG A 382 15.66 -7.77 -21.98
C ARG A 382 16.10 -7.52 -20.54
N GLY A 383 15.72 -6.41 -19.94
CA GLY A 383 16.17 -6.05 -18.59
C GLY A 383 17.62 -5.62 -18.54
N LEU A 384 18.13 -5.03 -19.61
CA LEU A 384 19.47 -4.47 -19.69
C LEU A 384 19.40 -2.96 -19.51
N ALA A 385 20.33 -2.39 -18.79
CA ALA A 385 20.51 -0.96 -18.70
C ALA A 385 21.87 -0.53 -19.21
N GLN A 386 21.92 0.52 -20.00
CA GLN A 386 23.15 1.14 -20.44
C GLN A 386 23.27 2.54 -19.85
N ILE A 387 24.39 2.82 -19.24
CA ILE A 387 24.68 4.09 -18.58
C ILE A 387 26.05 4.59 -19.04
N ASN A 388 26.06 5.74 -19.70
CA ASN A 388 27.28 6.42 -20.10
C ASN A 388 27.13 7.91 -19.81
N CYS A 389 27.95 8.45 -18.93
CA CYS A 389 27.81 9.83 -18.47
C CYS A 389 28.68 10.81 -19.26
N ASN A 390 29.87 10.39 -19.67
CA ASN A 390 30.82 11.26 -20.36
C ASN A 390 31.61 10.46 -21.42
N GLY A 391 30.95 10.14 -22.51
CA GLY A 391 31.54 9.37 -23.61
C GLY A 391 31.49 7.85 -23.41
N TRP A 392 32.01 7.12 -24.39
CA TRP A 392 32.14 5.67 -24.35
C TRP A 392 33.34 5.28 -23.47
N THR A 393 33.10 5.23 -22.21
CA THR A 393 34.12 4.75 -21.27
C THR A 393 33.54 3.61 -20.45
N ASP A 394 34.22 2.52 -20.45
CA ASP A 394 33.86 1.35 -19.69
C ASP A 394 34.05 1.61 -18.19
N PHE A 395 33.19 1.08 -17.34
CA PHE A 395 33.47 0.99 -15.92
C PHE A 395 34.79 0.20 -15.75
N THR A 396 35.70 0.74 -14.96
CA THR A 396 36.96 0.02 -14.67
C THR A 396 36.64 -1.24 -13.86
N ALA A 397 37.51 -2.23 -13.90
CA ALA A 397 37.41 -3.44 -13.09
C ALA A 397 37.31 -3.14 -11.58
N ALA A 398 37.91 -2.02 -11.14
CA ALA A 398 37.80 -1.57 -9.75
C ALA A 398 36.44 -0.91 -9.40
N GLN A 399 35.73 -0.41 -10.39
CA GLN A 399 34.42 0.23 -10.20
C GLN A 399 33.26 -0.77 -10.36
N ASN A 400 33.43 -1.75 -11.24
CA ASN A 400 32.40 -2.75 -11.52
C ASN A 400 32.82 -4.10 -10.94
N GLU A 401 32.17 -4.48 -9.85
CA GLU A 401 32.46 -5.75 -9.14
C GLU A 401 32.25 -6.99 -10.02
N LYS A 402 31.45 -6.89 -11.07
CA LYS A 402 31.18 -7.98 -12.02
C LYS A 402 32.03 -7.92 -13.31
N GLY A 403 32.87 -6.93 -13.45
CA GLY A 403 33.83 -6.83 -14.58
C GLY A 403 33.19 -6.50 -15.94
N VAL A 404 32.01 -5.91 -15.99
CA VAL A 404 31.31 -5.53 -17.23
C VAL A 404 31.17 -4.03 -17.31
N ASN A 405 31.40 -3.44 -18.46
CA ASN A 405 31.40 -1.99 -18.67
C ASN A 405 30.02 -1.40 -18.97
N THR A 406 29.10 -2.23 -19.28
CA THR A 406 27.72 -1.89 -19.48
C THR A 406 26.94 -2.76 -18.51
N VAL A 407 25.83 -2.25 -18.01
CA VAL A 407 24.91 -3.04 -17.22
C VAL A 407 24.24 -4.04 -18.18
N TYR A 408 25.11 -4.78 -18.88
CA TYR A 408 24.74 -5.85 -19.78
C TYR A 408 24.71 -7.16 -19.01
N CYS A 409 23.59 -7.84 -19.12
CA CYS A 409 23.65 -9.28 -19.10
C CYS A 409 24.01 -9.74 -20.52
N SER A 410 25.26 -9.89 -20.83
CA SER A 410 25.65 -10.21 -22.18
C SER A 410 26.01 -11.67 -22.35
N GLU A 411 25.88 -12.15 -23.59
CA GLU A 411 26.56 -13.33 -24.14
C GLU A 411 28.05 -13.38 -23.78
N TYR A 412 28.62 -12.35 -23.16
CA TYR A 412 30.01 -12.14 -22.82
C TYR A 412 30.28 -12.07 -21.32
N ALA A 413 29.30 -12.33 -20.46
CA ALA A 413 29.56 -12.41 -19.03
C ALA A 413 30.44 -13.64 -18.74
N ALA A 414 31.67 -13.39 -18.30
CA ALA A 414 32.68 -14.42 -18.04
C ALA A 414 32.30 -15.40 -16.92
N ASP A 415 31.19 -15.19 -16.23
CA ASP A 415 30.71 -15.94 -15.07
C ASP A 415 29.40 -16.72 -15.29
N GLY A 416 28.96 -16.87 -16.54
CA GLY A 416 27.84 -17.78 -16.88
C GLY A 416 26.44 -17.28 -16.51
N ILE A 417 26.28 -16.00 -16.24
CA ILE A 417 24.94 -15.39 -16.09
C ILE A 417 24.36 -15.19 -17.49
N VAL A 418 23.49 -16.08 -17.89
CA VAL A 418 22.78 -16.05 -19.17
C VAL A 418 21.52 -15.23 -19.00
N CYS A 419 21.52 -13.96 -19.42
CA CYS A 419 20.30 -13.20 -19.59
C CYS A 419 19.79 -13.34 -21.04
N GLU A 420 19.46 -14.53 -21.42
CA GLU A 420 18.80 -14.81 -22.70
C GLU A 420 17.28 -14.84 -22.60
N GLU A 421 16.71 -14.58 -21.43
CA GLU A 421 15.28 -14.61 -21.30
C GLU A 421 14.64 -13.40 -21.94
N ASP A 422 13.82 -13.69 -22.91
CA ASP A 422 12.85 -12.75 -23.44
C ASP A 422 11.63 -12.74 -22.52
N TRP A 423 11.57 -11.75 -21.63
CA TRP A 423 10.50 -11.56 -20.66
C TRP A 423 9.15 -11.23 -21.30
N LEU A 424 9.15 -10.80 -22.56
CA LEU A 424 7.96 -10.39 -23.30
C LEU A 424 7.48 -11.46 -24.31
N LYS A 425 8.08 -12.65 -24.31
CA LYS A 425 7.80 -13.73 -25.28
C LYS A 425 6.39 -14.31 -25.19
N ASP A 426 5.74 -14.18 -24.06
CA ASP A 426 4.36 -14.63 -23.82
C ASP A 426 3.32 -13.63 -24.34
N HIS A 427 3.76 -12.41 -24.71
CA HIS A 427 2.92 -11.32 -25.20
C HIS A 427 1.88 -10.84 -24.16
N GLU A 428 2.16 -11.06 -22.88
CA GLU A 428 1.36 -10.58 -21.76
C GLU A 428 1.91 -9.24 -21.22
N TRP A 429 1.22 -8.65 -20.26
CA TRP A 429 1.65 -7.42 -19.59
C TRP A 429 2.65 -7.70 -18.48
N HIS A 430 3.83 -7.08 -18.57
CA HIS A 430 4.88 -7.14 -17.56
C HIS A 430 5.22 -5.76 -17.01
N LEU A 431 5.44 -5.68 -15.70
CA LEU A 431 5.93 -4.46 -15.05
C LEU A 431 7.46 -4.46 -15.04
N TYR A 432 8.05 -3.55 -15.79
CA TYR A 432 9.47 -3.26 -15.76
C TYR A 432 9.75 -2.14 -14.77
N THR A 433 10.68 -2.34 -13.84
CA THR A 433 11.13 -1.29 -12.93
C THR A 433 12.65 -1.26 -12.86
N ALA A 434 13.25 -0.15 -13.28
CA ALA A 434 14.67 0.13 -13.08
C ALA A 434 14.84 0.97 -11.82
N VAL A 435 15.65 0.50 -10.88
CA VAL A 435 15.96 1.18 -9.61
C VAL A 435 17.44 1.50 -9.54
N LEU A 436 17.78 2.77 -9.49
CA LEU A 436 19.15 3.27 -9.43
C LEU A 436 19.39 4.03 -8.13
N THR A 437 20.54 3.75 -7.52
CA THR A 437 21.14 4.56 -6.47
C THR A 437 22.50 5.05 -6.98
N SER A 438 23.21 5.85 -6.21
CA SER A 438 24.55 6.32 -6.58
C SER A 438 25.56 5.19 -6.89
N THR A 439 25.31 3.97 -6.42
CA THR A 439 26.24 2.83 -6.56
C THR A 439 25.59 1.55 -7.09
N THR A 440 24.28 1.47 -7.20
CA THR A 440 23.58 0.26 -7.64
C THR A 440 22.60 0.55 -8.76
N CYS A 441 22.46 -0.40 -9.69
CA CYS A 441 21.39 -0.44 -10.66
C CYS A 441 20.73 -1.83 -10.59
N LYS A 442 19.42 -1.87 -10.36
CA LYS A 442 18.64 -3.11 -10.33
C LYS A 442 17.48 -3.00 -11.31
N ILE A 443 17.26 -4.07 -12.04
CA ILE A 443 16.10 -4.22 -12.91
C ILE A 443 15.18 -5.27 -12.30
N TYR A 444 13.94 -4.91 -12.11
CA TYR A 444 12.87 -5.80 -11.67
C TYR A 444 11.90 -6.04 -12.82
N ILE A 445 11.43 -7.26 -12.93
CA ILE A 445 10.35 -7.64 -13.84
C ILE A 445 9.31 -8.38 -13.00
N ASP A 446 8.07 -7.88 -13.03
CA ASP A 446 6.97 -8.38 -12.21
C ASP A 446 7.27 -8.49 -10.71
N GLY A 447 8.04 -7.51 -10.21
CA GLY A 447 8.40 -7.45 -8.79
C GLY A 447 9.52 -8.40 -8.37
N GLU A 448 10.15 -9.10 -9.30
CA GLU A 448 11.31 -9.97 -9.05
C GLU A 448 12.58 -9.37 -9.65
N VAL A 449 13.72 -9.55 -8.96
CA VAL A 449 15.01 -9.04 -9.46
C VAL A 449 15.45 -9.84 -10.69
N ALA A 450 15.37 -9.24 -11.85
CA ALA A 450 15.87 -9.82 -13.10
C ALA A 450 17.37 -9.59 -13.27
N ASN A 451 17.86 -8.43 -12.82
CA ASN A 451 19.28 -8.06 -12.99
C ASN A 451 19.76 -7.07 -11.91
N SER A 452 21.02 -7.12 -11.54
CA SER A 452 21.56 -6.26 -10.48
C SER A 452 23.06 -6.01 -10.67
N TRP A 453 23.49 -4.75 -10.54
CA TRP A 453 24.88 -4.31 -10.62
C TRP A 453 25.22 -3.38 -9.47
N THR A 454 26.45 -3.50 -9.01
CA THR A 454 27.06 -2.55 -8.09
C THR A 454 28.30 -1.96 -8.73
N VAL A 455 28.38 -0.64 -8.78
CA VAL A 455 29.52 0.09 -9.30
C VAL A 455 30.06 0.99 -8.21
N SER A 456 31.27 0.73 -7.74
CA SER A 456 31.91 1.55 -6.71
C SER A 456 32.42 2.86 -7.28
N GLY A 457 32.53 3.86 -6.42
CA GLY A 457 32.98 5.20 -6.78
C GLY A 457 31.82 6.17 -6.97
N SER A 458 32.16 7.43 -7.11
CA SER A 458 31.22 8.54 -7.29
C SER A 458 31.79 9.55 -8.28
N GLY A 459 30.94 10.42 -8.78
CA GLY A 459 31.30 11.48 -9.72
C GLY A 459 30.60 11.34 -11.07
N ASP A 460 30.95 12.22 -12.00
CA ASP A 460 30.33 12.37 -13.31
C ASP A 460 30.95 11.52 -14.42
N GLY A 461 31.97 10.74 -14.08
CA GLY A 461 32.64 9.83 -15.02
C GLY A 461 31.91 8.49 -15.14
N ASN A 462 32.69 7.40 -15.08
CA ASN A 462 32.20 6.03 -15.24
C ASN A 462 31.58 5.45 -13.97
N THR A 463 30.56 6.10 -13.42
CA THR A 463 29.85 5.66 -12.23
C THR A 463 28.34 5.78 -12.43
N ILE A 464 27.55 5.03 -11.67
CA ILE A 464 26.10 5.19 -11.68
C ILE A 464 25.73 6.58 -11.15
N SER A 465 26.46 7.12 -10.18
CA SER A 465 26.23 8.46 -9.64
C SER A 465 26.32 9.58 -10.68
N GLY A 466 27.01 9.34 -11.81
CA GLY A 466 27.06 10.27 -12.94
C GLY A 466 25.69 10.57 -13.56
N ILE A 467 24.76 9.62 -13.50
CA ILE A 467 23.37 9.84 -13.92
C ILE A 467 22.72 10.95 -13.10
N PHE A 468 22.97 10.98 -11.79
CA PHE A 468 22.42 12.00 -10.90
C PHE A 468 23.14 13.33 -11.04
N THR A 469 24.47 13.32 -11.14
CA THR A 469 25.26 14.53 -11.38
C THR A 469 24.82 15.25 -12.66
N ASN A 470 24.51 14.48 -13.69
CA ASN A 470 24.08 14.98 -14.99
C ASN A 470 22.55 14.88 -15.21
N GLY A 471 21.76 14.52 -14.18
CA GLY A 471 20.32 14.27 -14.31
C GLY A 471 19.53 15.44 -14.88
N ALA A 472 19.90 16.68 -14.54
CA ALA A 472 19.29 17.88 -15.11
C ALA A 472 19.63 18.11 -16.59
N ASP A 473 20.64 17.42 -17.11
CA ASP A 473 21.05 17.49 -18.51
C ASP A 473 20.41 16.38 -19.36
N LEU A 474 19.76 15.39 -18.77
CA LEU A 474 18.99 14.36 -19.47
C LEU A 474 17.64 14.95 -19.95
N LYS A 475 17.61 15.55 -21.12
CA LYS A 475 16.47 16.33 -21.65
C LYS A 475 15.66 15.64 -22.73
N TYR A 476 16.24 14.67 -23.41
CA TYR A 476 15.58 13.93 -24.48
C TYR A 476 15.17 12.54 -23.94
N ILE A 477 14.02 12.50 -23.31
CA ILE A 477 13.51 11.33 -22.58
C ILE A 477 12.37 10.71 -23.37
N SER A 478 12.44 9.41 -23.66
CA SER A 478 11.41 8.76 -24.45
C SER A 478 11.08 7.33 -24.04
N LEU A 479 9.85 6.91 -24.35
CA LEU A 479 9.43 5.51 -24.34
C LEU A 479 9.44 4.96 -25.76
N GLY A 480 10.05 3.79 -25.94
CA GLY A 480 9.93 2.96 -27.12
C GLY A 480 10.62 3.50 -28.38
N GLY A 481 11.68 4.26 -28.29
CA GLY A 481 12.42 4.69 -29.46
C GLY A 481 13.91 4.74 -29.22
N ASN A 482 14.68 4.07 -30.06
CA ASN A 482 16.14 4.20 -30.03
C ASN A 482 16.58 5.42 -30.82
N GLN A 483 16.99 6.46 -30.14
CA GLN A 483 17.46 7.69 -30.73
C GLN A 483 18.99 7.80 -30.75
N ALA A 484 19.69 6.81 -30.13
CA ALA A 484 21.12 6.86 -29.98
C ALA A 484 21.86 6.38 -31.23
N TRP A 485 22.86 7.14 -31.63
CA TRP A 485 23.90 6.72 -32.58
C TRP A 485 23.39 6.16 -33.92
N THR A 486 24.23 5.39 -34.54
CA THR A 486 23.95 4.58 -35.72
C THR A 486 23.55 3.14 -35.36
N TRP A 487 23.13 2.88 -34.13
CA TRP A 487 22.64 1.54 -33.77
C TRP A 487 21.43 1.17 -34.63
N ALA A 488 21.41 -0.05 -35.07
CA ALA A 488 20.36 -0.54 -35.96
C ALA A 488 19.14 -1.08 -35.19
N ASP A 489 19.07 -0.83 -33.88
CA ASP A 489 17.97 -1.32 -33.07
C ASP A 489 16.66 -0.66 -33.51
N PRO A 490 15.64 -1.45 -33.80
CA PRO A 490 14.37 -0.92 -34.28
C PRO A 490 13.59 -0.22 -33.17
N ASP A 491 12.71 0.70 -33.55
CA ASP A 491 11.66 1.16 -32.67
C ASP A 491 10.73 -0.01 -32.39
N PRO A 492 10.40 -0.31 -31.11
CA PRO A 492 9.56 -1.46 -30.78
C PRO A 492 8.08 -1.16 -31.05
N GLY A 493 7.36 -2.14 -31.51
CA GLY A 493 5.89 -2.11 -31.59
C GLY A 493 5.21 -2.42 -30.26
N PHE A 494 5.79 -2.01 -29.15
CA PHE A 494 5.28 -2.31 -27.82
C PHE A 494 4.04 -1.47 -27.48
N MET A 495 3.24 -2.02 -26.60
CA MET A 495 2.22 -1.29 -25.84
C MET A 495 2.82 -0.90 -24.48
N PHE A 496 2.56 0.33 -24.06
CA PHE A 496 3.03 0.87 -22.79
C PHE A 496 1.88 1.43 -21.97
N ASP A 497 1.95 1.22 -20.65
CA ASP A 497 0.99 1.79 -19.71
C ASP A 497 1.67 2.21 -18.41
N ASP A 498 1.04 3.11 -17.66
CA ASP A 498 1.45 3.57 -16.33
C ASP A 498 2.96 3.85 -16.20
N ILE A 499 3.52 4.66 -17.09
CA ILE A 499 4.89 5.13 -16.87
C ILE A 499 4.94 6.04 -15.63
N ALA A 500 5.76 5.68 -14.65
CA ALA A 500 5.98 6.46 -13.44
C ALA A 500 7.48 6.59 -13.13
N ILE A 501 7.88 7.79 -12.71
CA ILE A 501 9.26 8.09 -12.30
C ILE A 501 9.21 8.56 -10.85
N TYR A 502 10.07 8.00 -10.00
CA TYR A 502 10.18 8.30 -8.59
C TYR A 502 11.58 8.82 -8.29
N ASN A 503 11.71 9.85 -7.46
CA ASN A 503 12.99 10.33 -6.94
C ASN A 503 13.46 9.54 -5.71
N LYS A 504 13.21 8.24 -5.72
CA LYS A 504 13.48 7.29 -4.65
C LYS A 504 13.85 5.93 -5.25
N ALA A 505 14.73 5.20 -4.58
CA ALA A 505 14.95 3.79 -4.84
C ALA A 505 13.79 2.97 -4.25
N LEU A 506 12.89 2.50 -5.11
CA LEU A 506 11.76 1.67 -4.67
C LEU A 506 12.25 0.35 -4.07
N THR A 507 11.63 -0.05 -2.98
CA THR A 507 11.80 -1.39 -2.41
C THR A 507 11.04 -2.43 -3.24
N ILE A 508 11.39 -3.70 -3.07
CA ILE A 508 10.68 -4.80 -3.74
C ILE A 508 9.19 -4.81 -3.34
N ASP A 509 8.87 -4.53 -2.08
CA ASP A 509 7.50 -4.49 -1.57
C ASP A 509 6.70 -3.37 -2.21
N GLU A 510 7.30 -2.19 -2.38
CA GLU A 510 6.68 -1.06 -3.09
C GLU A 510 6.41 -1.39 -4.57
N ILE A 511 7.34 -2.05 -5.25
CA ILE A 511 7.17 -2.49 -6.65
C ILE A 511 6.04 -3.51 -6.75
N GLN A 512 6.00 -4.51 -5.86
CA GLN A 512 4.94 -5.50 -5.81
C GLN A 512 3.57 -4.87 -5.50
N ALA A 513 3.52 -3.86 -4.64
CA ALA A 513 2.30 -3.13 -4.35
C ALA A 513 1.80 -2.31 -5.54
N ILE A 514 2.70 -1.65 -6.29
CA ILE A 514 2.37 -0.98 -7.56
C ILE A 514 1.74 -1.97 -8.54
N MET A 515 2.37 -3.16 -8.68
CA MET A 515 1.89 -4.21 -9.56
C MET A 515 0.50 -4.71 -9.17
N LYS A 516 0.29 -4.97 -7.88
CA LYS A 516 -0.98 -5.45 -7.33
C LYS A 516 -2.12 -4.45 -7.53
N LYS A 517 -1.86 -3.16 -7.32
CA LYS A 517 -2.84 -2.09 -7.52
C LYS A 517 -3.38 -2.05 -8.95
N LYS A 518 -2.56 -2.35 -9.95
CA LYS A 518 -2.97 -2.35 -11.36
C LYS A 518 -3.81 -3.58 -11.73
N LYS A 519 -3.47 -4.75 -11.16
CA LYS A 519 -4.14 -6.02 -11.48
C LYS A 519 -5.49 -6.20 -10.76
N ASN A 520 -5.80 -5.38 -9.72
CA ASN A 520 -7.08 -5.39 -9.00
C ASN A 520 -8.08 -4.42 -9.64
#